data_d19fa04a9e271bb7b31ead9a5e1e239d
#
_entry.id   d19fa04a9e271bb7b31ead9a5e1e239d
#
_cell.length_a   1.000
_cell.length_b   1.000
_cell.length_c   1.000
_cell.angle_alpha   90.00
_cell.angle_beta   90.00
_cell.angle_gamma   90.00
#
_symmetry.space_group_name_H-M   'P 1'
#
loop_
_entity.id
_entity.type
_entity.pdbx_description
1 polymer ?
#
loop_
_entity_poly.entity_id
_entity_poly.type
_entity_poly.pdbx_seq_one_letter_code
_entity_poly.pdbx_strand_id
1 'polypeptide(L)'
;MTTLPETILDILGTGGGRFVMTSQRRRTVGIRLTQGETQVHIDPGPGALVFSNWAKLSPEKLDGLIVTHCHPDHYTDAEVFIEAMTRGTMAKRGVLAATKSVLRGAEGIGPSISMYHQGIVGDVIEIYEGVVFEAGDFTFTATEAKHSDPFSVGLRIQTANGNIGYTSDTGYFPGLSESYTDLRLLILCTMWPRGEPINIHMNTDGALKLIEEAQPEACILTHFGMRMLNAGPEKEAAYLSDQTGIPVAAAVDGMRVSIS
;
A
#
# COMPACT_ATOMS: atom_id res chain seq x y z
N MET A 1 13.86 -21.15 -22.65
CA MET A 1 13.45 -20.80 -21.27
C MET A 1 12.72 -19.47 -21.37
N THR A 2 11.43 -19.44 -21.14
CA THR A 2 10.68 -18.18 -21.00
C THR A 2 11.16 -17.51 -19.70
N THR A 3 11.79 -16.35 -19.82
CA THR A 3 12.13 -15.53 -18.65
C THR A 3 10.84 -15.15 -17.94
N LEU A 4 10.80 -15.27 -16.60
CA LEU A 4 9.68 -14.79 -15.82
C LEU A 4 9.50 -13.28 -16.08
N PRO A 5 8.25 -12.76 -16.11
CA PRO A 5 8.04 -11.34 -16.25
C PRO A 5 8.59 -10.61 -15.01
N GLU A 6 9.25 -9.48 -15.26
CA GLU A 6 9.75 -8.60 -14.22
C GLU A 6 8.58 -8.01 -13.41
N THR A 7 8.72 -7.94 -12.09
CA THR A 7 7.78 -7.24 -11.23
C THR A 7 8.28 -5.82 -10.99
N ILE A 8 7.47 -4.82 -11.31
CA ILE A 8 7.79 -3.40 -11.11
C ILE A 8 6.88 -2.83 -10.03
N LEU A 9 7.50 -2.16 -9.06
CA LEU A 9 6.84 -1.38 -8.03
C LEU A 9 7.08 0.11 -8.30
N ASP A 10 6.01 0.85 -8.54
CA ASP A 10 6.02 2.32 -8.62
C ASP A 10 5.42 2.89 -7.31
N ILE A 11 6.23 3.55 -6.50
CA ILE A 11 5.79 4.26 -5.31
C ILE A 11 5.44 5.68 -5.74
N LEU A 12 4.16 5.89 -6.08
CA LEU A 12 3.69 7.17 -6.66
C LEU A 12 3.65 8.30 -5.63
N GLY A 13 3.41 7.95 -4.37
CA GLY A 13 3.43 8.87 -3.24
C GLY A 13 4.03 8.25 -1.99
N THR A 14 4.69 9.08 -1.19
CA THR A 14 5.42 8.64 0.01
C THR A 14 4.94 9.32 1.29
N GLY A 15 3.97 10.22 1.19
CA GLY A 15 3.36 10.89 2.33
C GLY A 15 2.26 10.08 2.97
N GLY A 16 2.00 10.35 4.24
CA GLY A 16 0.90 9.74 4.99
C GLY A 16 0.37 10.65 6.09
N GLY A 17 -0.87 10.37 6.48
CA GLY A 17 -1.59 11.08 7.52
C GLY A 17 -2.08 12.47 7.12
N ARG A 18 -2.98 13.00 7.95
CA ARG A 18 -3.82 14.17 7.65
C ARG A 18 -3.04 15.42 7.23
N PHE A 19 -1.96 15.76 7.93
CA PHE A 19 -1.20 17.00 7.67
C PHE A 19 -0.37 16.92 6.38
N VAL A 20 0.20 15.77 6.07
CA VAL A 20 0.93 15.58 4.82
C VAL A 20 -0.05 15.51 3.65
N MET A 21 -1.16 14.79 3.81
CA MET A 21 -2.23 14.72 2.81
C MET A 21 -2.78 16.12 2.48
N THR A 22 -3.14 16.94 3.47
CA THR A 22 -3.74 18.27 3.21
C THR A 22 -2.74 19.29 2.68
N SER A 23 -1.46 19.19 3.05
CA SER A 23 -0.41 20.09 2.57
C SER A 23 0.25 19.63 1.28
N GLN A 24 0.08 18.35 0.88
CA GLN A 24 0.76 17.71 -0.25
C GLN A 24 2.29 17.92 -0.23
N ARG A 25 2.88 18.03 0.96
CA ARG A 25 4.35 18.12 1.11
C ARG A 25 5.06 16.88 0.55
N ARG A 26 4.39 15.75 0.60
CA ARG A 26 4.63 14.52 -0.17
C ARG A 26 3.27 14.05 -0.68
N ARG A 27 3.25 13.39 -1.82
CA ARG A 27 2.02 12.82 -2.40
C ARG A 27 1.52 11.66 -1.54
N THR A 28 0.20 11.55 -1.41
CA THR A 28 -0.45 10.44 -0.70
C THR A 28 -1.28 9.63 -1.69
N VAL A 29 -0.64 9.10 -2.73
CA VAL A 29 -1.30 8.56 -3.93
C VAL A 29 -1.04 7.07 -4.15
N GLY A 30 -0.57 6.37 -3.11
CA GLY A 30 -0.41 4.92 -3.10
C GLY A 30 0.71 4.40 -3.98
N ILE A 31 0.62 3.09 -4.28
CA ILE A 31 1.62 2.34 -5.02
C ILE A 31 0.99 1.60 -6.20
N ARG A 32 1.76 1.41 -7.29
CA ARG A 32 1.39 0.61 -8.44
C ARG A 32 2.30 -0.59 -8.56
N LEU A 33 1.70 -1.78 -8.72
CA LEU A 33 2.39 -3.01 -9.10
C LEU A 33 2.12 -3.32 -10.57
N THR A 34 3.16 -3.71 -11.29
CA THR A 34 3.07 -4.15 -12.68
C THR A 34 3.87 -5.44 -12.85
N GLN A 35 3.29 -6.46 -13.49
CA GLN A 35 3.93 -7.71 -13.86
C GLN A 35 3.43 -8.13 -15.24
N GLY A 36 4.30 -8.10 -16.26
CA GLY A 36 3.86 -8.27 -17.63
C GLY A 36 2.82 -7.22 -18.04
N GLU A 37 1.62 -7.67 -18.41
CA GLU A 37 0.49 -6.78 -18.76
C GLU A 37 -0.40 -6.46 -17.54
N THR A 38 -0.27 -7.23 -16.45
CA THR A 38 -1.10 -7.05 -15.24
C THR A 38 -0.69 -5.81 -14.45
N GLN A 39 -1.66 -5.00 -14.07
CA GLN A 39 -1.46 -3.79 -13.26
C GLN A 39 -2.45 -3.71 -12.10
N VAL A 40 -1.95 -3.48 -10.90
CA VAL A 40 -2.76 -3.29 -9.70
C VAL A 40 -2.34 -2.01 -8.98
N HIS A 41 -3.30 -1.20 -8.56
CA HIS A 41 -3.05 -0.03 -7.75
C HIS A 41 -3.56 -0.24 -6.32
N ILE A 42 -2.76 0.14 -5.33
CA ILE A 42 -3.07 0.00 -3.91
C ILE A 42 -3.13 1.40 -3.30
N ASP A 43 -4.20 1.69 -2.56
CA ASP A 43 -4.43 2.90 -1.78
C ASP A 43 -4.37 4.21 -2.59
N PRO A 44 -5.33 4.44 -3.52
CA PRO A 44 -5.38 5.65 -4.34
C PRO A 44 -5.88 6.86 -3.53
N GLY A 45 -5.00 7.51 -2.79
CA GLY A 45 -5.31 8.77 -2.11
C GLY A 45 -5.42 9.95 -3.07
N PRO A 46 -5.63 11.20 -2.56
CA PRO A 46 -5.98 12.35 -3.37
C PRO A 46 -4.91 12.72 -4.40
N GLY A 47 -5.29 12.81 -5.66
CA GLY A 47 -4.43 13.11 -6.80
C GLY A 47 -3.82 11.88 -7.47
N ALA A 48 -4.14 10.66 -7.03
CA ALA A 48 -3.60 9.43 -7.59
C ALA A 48 -3.85 9.31 -9.10
N LEU A 49 -5.03 9.69 -9.58
CA LEU A 49 -5.34 9.70 -11.01
C LEU A 49 -4.41 10.63 -11.80
N VAL A 50 -4.22 11.85 -11.30
CA VAL A 50 -3.38 12.86 -11.96
C VAL A 50 -1.92 12.40 -12.03
N PHE A 51 -1.38 11.94 -10.91
CA PHE A 51 0.03 11.51 -10.85
C PHE A 51 0.28 10.20 -11.61
N SER A 52 -0.69 9.27 -11.66
CA SER A 52 -0.62 8.09 -12.51
C SER A 52 -0.50 8.46 -13.99
N ASN A 53 -1.32 9.41 -14.46
CA ASN A 53 -1.25 9.89 -15.85
C ASN A 53 0.06 10.62 -16.14
N TRP A 54 0.56 11.45 -15.24
CA TRP A 54 1.86 12.11 -15.39
C TRP A 54 3.03 11.12 -15.43
N ALA A 55 2.94 10.03 -14.65
CA ALA A 55 3.92 8.94 -14.68
C ALA A 55 3.74 8.01 -15.90
N LYS A 56 2.75 8.26 -16.77
CA LYS A 56 2.38 7.41 -17.92
C LYS A 56 1.95 5.98 -17.52
N LEU A 57 1.42 5.84 -16.32
CA LEU A 57 0.82 4.64 -15.78
C LEU A 57 -0.70 4.73 -15.93
N SER A 58 -1.22 4.43 -17.13
CA SER A 58 -2.64 4.60 -17.45
C SER A 58 -3.55 3.83 -16.49
N PRO A 59 -4.48 4.49 -15.76
CA PRO A 59 -5.44 3.80 -14.90
C PRO A 59 -6.44 2.92 -15.67
N GLU A 60 -6.64 3.14 -16.98
CA GLU A 60 -7.48 2.29 -17.84
C GLU A 60 -6.94 0.86 -18.01
N LYS A 61 -5.63 0.65 -17.76
CA LYS A 61 -4.97 -0.66 -17.85
C LYS A 61 -5.05 -1.48 -16.58
N LEU A 62 -5.65 -0.95 -15.52
CA LEU A 62 -5.75 -1.66 -14.24
C LEU A 62 -6.59 -2.92 -14.35
N ASP A 63 -6.11 -3.98 -13.72
CA ASP A 63 -6.82 -5.23 -13.47
C ASP A 63 -7.33 -5.31 -12.03
N GLY A 64 -6.75 -4.53 -11.12
CA GLY A 64 -7.19 -4.46 -9.73
C GLY A 64 -6.96 -3.10 -9.08
N LEU A 65 -7.88 -2.77 -8.18
CA LEU A 65 -7.82 -1.64 -7.25
C LEU A 65 -8.00 -2.19 -5.84
N ILE A 66 -7.03 -1.90 -4.96
CA ILE A 66 -7.07 -2.37 -3.57
C ILE A 66 -7.11 -1.16 -2.65
N VAL A 67 -8.00 -1.19 -1.64
CA VAL A 67 -8.08 -0.15 -0.61
C VAL A 67 -8.01 -0.81 0.76
N THR A 68 -6.95 -0.54 1.48
CA THR A 68 -6.61 -1.23 2.73
C THR A 68 -7.38 -0.74 3.95
N HIS A 69 -7.90 0.49 3.91
CA HIS A 69 -8.73 1.05 4.99
C HIS A 69 -9.39 2.39 4.57
N CYS A 70 -10.26 2.94 5.42
CA CYS A 70 -11.15 4.06 5.09
C CYS A 70 -10.59 5.46 5.36
N HIS A 71 -9.27 5.65 5.52
CA HIS A 71 -8.71 6.99 5.64
C HIS A 71 -8.56 7.68 4.28
N PRO A 72 -8.83 9.02 4.20
CA PRO A 72 -8.86 9.72 2.92
C PRO A 72 -7.55 9.68 2.13
N ASP A 73 -6.40 9.59 2.77
CA ASP A 73 -5.10 9.45 2.12
C ASP A 73 -4.90 8.08 1.44
N HIS A 74 -5.87 7.14 1.58
CA HIS A 74 -5.83 5.81 0.96
C HIS A 74 -6.94 5.55 -0.05
N TYR A 75 -8.09 6.27 -0.04
CA TYR A 75 -9.20 5.94 -0.91
C TYR A 75 -9.76 7.07 -1.78
N THR A 76 -9.37 8.32 -1.56
CA THR A 76 -10.10 9.48 -2.11
C THR A 76 -10.25 9.46 -3.63
N ASP A 77 -9.28 8.93 -4.37
CA ASP A 77 -9.37 8.79 -5.84
C ASP A 77 -9.90 7.41 -6.28
N ALA A 78 -10.39 6.55 -5.36
CA ALA A 78 -10.80 5.19 -5.73
C ALA A 78 -11.92 5.17 -6.79
N GLU A 79 -12.93 6.03 -6.66
CA GLU A 79 -14.04 6.07 -7.62
C GLU A 79 -13.61 6.50 -9.01
N VAL A 80 -12.72 7.50 -9.14
CA VAL A 80 -12.21 7.92 -10.46
C VAL A 80 -11.27 6.86 -11.06
N PHE A 81 -10.58 6.06 -10.24
CA PHE A 81 -9.84 4.90 -10.71
C PHE A 81 -10.76 3.80 -11.23
N ILE A 82 -11.90 3.56 -10.57
CA ILE A 82 -12.93 2.62 -11.04
C ILE A 82 -13.50 3.09 -12.37
N GLU A 83 -13.82 4.38 -12.52
CA GLU A 83 -14.26 4.94 -13.80
C GLU A 83 -13.22 4.71 -14.92
N ALA A 84 -11.94 4.94 -14.64
CA ALA A 84 -10.89 4.69 -15.62
C ALA A 84 -10.75 3.20 -15.95
N MET A 85 -10.66 2.32 -14.93
CA MET A 85 -10.53 0.88 -15.07
C MET A 85 -11.68 0.27 -15.88
N THR A 86 -12.90 0.76 -15.69
CA THR A 86 -14.11 0.32 -16.40
C THR A 86 -14.35 1.06 -17.71
N ARG A 87 -13.43 1.97 -18.10
CA ARG A 87 -13.53 2.79 -19.31
C ARG A 87 -14.82 3.62 -19.37
N GLY A 88 -15.08 4.35 -18.27
CA GLY A 88 -16.30 5.15 -18.15
C GLY A 88 -17.57 4.27 -18.19
N THR A 89 -17.57 3.16 -17.43
CA THR A 89 -18.68 2.18 -17.35
C THR A 89 -18.96 1.34 -18.60
N MET A 90 -18.18 1.52 -19.68
CA MET A 90 -18.36 0.76 -20.92
C MET A 90 -17.94 -0.70 -20.82
N ALA A 91 -17.13 -1.05 -19.84
CA ALA A 91 -16.67 -2.43 -19.63
C ALA A 91 -16.75 -2.81 -18.14
N LYS A 92 -17.58 -3.81 -17.83
CA LYS A 92 -17.60 -4.41 -16.48
C LYS A 92 -16.35 -5.29 -16.33
N ARG A 93 -15.29 -4.74 -15.72
CA ARG A 93 -14.01 -5.42 -15.57
C ARG A 93 -13.24 -4.97 -14.33
N GLY A 94 -12.16 -5.69 -14.02
CA GLY A 94 -11.27 -5.43 -12.91
C GLY A 94 -11.84 -5.87 -11.56
N VAL A 95 -10.95 -5.98 -10.58
CA VAL A 95 -11.25 -6.37 -9.21
C VAL A 95 -11.16 -5.14 -8.31
N LEU A 96 -12.18 -4.89 -7.52
CA LEU A 96 -12.14 -3.99 -6.37
C LEU A 96 -12.03 -4.85 -5.10
N ALA A 97 -10.85 -4.85 -4.47
CA ALA A 97 -10.66 -5.49 -3.17
C ALA A 97 -10.54 -4.40 -2.09
N ALA A 98 -11.44 -4.38 -1.12
CA ALA A 98 -11.42 -3.35 -0.09
C ALA A 98 -12.02 -3.86 1.23
N THR A 99 -11.67 -3.19 2.33
CA THR A 99 -12.15 -3.56 3.66
C THR A 99 -13.62 -3.20 3.85
N LYS A 100 -14.23 -3.80 4.88
CA LYS A 100 -15.62 -3.55 5.25
C LYS A 100 -15.92 -2.05 5.45
N SER A 101 -15.04 -1.33 6.13
CA SER A 101 -15.20 0.11 6.36
C SER A 101 -15.28 0.92 5.05
N VAL A 102 -14.52 0.50 4.04
CA VAL A 102 -14.51 1.12 2.70
C VAL A 102 -15.76 0.79 1.91
N LEU A 103 -16.17 -0.50 1.89
CA LEU A 103 -17.27 -0.99 1.05
C LEU A 103 -18.65 -0.73 1.65
N ARG A 104 -18.80 -0.89 2.97
CA ARG A 104 -20.12 -0.86 3.66
C ARG A 104 -20.24 0.18 4.74
N GLY A 105 -19.11 0.77 5.14
CA GLY A 105 -19.04 1.60 6.32
C GLY A 105 -19.06 0.79 7.63
N ALA A 106 -18.84 1.47 8.74
CA ALA A 106 -18.90 0.96 10.10
C ALA A 106 -19.18 2.13 11.04
N GLU A 107 -19.67 1.90 12.25
CA GLU A 107 -20.02 2.84 13.32
C GLU A 107 -19.58 4.32 13.11
N GLY A 108 -20.43 5.11 12.44
CA GLY A 108 -20.15 6.52 12.12
C GLY A 108 -19.24 6.76 10.90
N ILE A 109 -18.76 5.70 10.25
CA ILE A 109 -18.00 5.75 8.99
C ILE A 109 -18.95 5.24 7.90
N GLY A 110 -19.33 6.13 6.97
CA GLY A 110 -20.09 5.71 5.77
C GLY A 110 -19.19 4.96 4.79
N PRO A 111 -19.77 4.21 3.81
CA PRO A 111 -18.95 3.61 2.76
C PRO A 111 -18.14 4.69 2.04
N SER A 112 -16.85 4.40 1.81
CA SER A 112 -15.91 5.32 1.14
C SER A 112 -16.00 5.24 -0.38
N ILE A 113 -16.55 4.14 -0.90
CA ILE A 113 -16.82 3.89 -2.31
C ILE A 113 -18.32 3.64 -2.45
N SER A 114 -18.99 4.41 -3.29
CA SER A 114 -20.45 4.32 -3.48
C SER A 114 -20.89 2.96 -4.05
N MET A 115 -22.10 2.55 -3.73
CA MET A 115 -22.70 1.32 -4.28
C MET A 115 -22.77 1.34 -5.81
N TYR A 116 -22.87 2.53 -6.41
CA TYR A 116 -22.80 2.71 -7.85
C TYR A 116 -21.46 2.22 -8.40
N HIS A 117 -20.34 2.74 -7.87
CA HIS A 117 -19.00 2.37 -8.33
C HIS A 117 -18.67 0.91 -8.01
N GLN A 118 -19.14 0.37 -6.87
CA GLN A 118 -19.03 -1.06 -6.58
C GLN A 118 -19.79 -1.92 -7.61
N GLY A 119 -20.91 -1.45 -8.14
CA GLY A 119 -21.74 -2.18 -9.11
C GLY A 119 -21.19 -2.24 -10.54
N ILE A 120 -20.27 -1.37 -10.92
CA ILE A 120 -19.73 -1.29 -12.29
C ILE A 120 -18.41 -2.04 -12.50
N VAL A 121 -17.72 -2.45 -11.43
CA VAL A 121 -16.51 -3.30 -11.53
C VAL A 121 -16.85 -4.76 -11.83
N GLY A 122 -15.86 -5.53 -12.30
CA GLY A 122 -16.01 -6.97 -12.55
C GLY A 122 -16.39 -7.72 -11.29
N ASP A 123 -15.51 -7.65 -10.29
CA ASP A 123 -15.66 -8.31 -9.00
C ASP A 123 -15.41 -7.35 -7.84
N VAL A 124 -16.14 -7.52 -6.74
CA VAL A 124 -15.93 -6.83 -5.47
C VAL A 124 -15.60 -7.85 -4.40
N ILE A 125 -14.46 -7.69 -3.75
CA ILE A 125 -13.97 -8.60 -2.71
C ILE A 125 -13.84 -7.80 -1.40
N GLU A 126 -14.60 -8.21 -0.38
CA GLU A 126 -14.38 -7.69 0.97
C GLU A 126 -13.18 -8.40 1.60
N ILE A 127 -12.13 -7.61 1.92
CA ILE A 127 -10.90 -8.14 2.50
C ILE A 127 -10.84 -7.90 4.01
N TYR A 128 -10.35 -8.91 4.70
CA TYR A 128 -10.03 -8.92 6.14
C TYR A 128 -8.89 -9.91 6.36
N GLU A 129 -8.29 -9.92 7.53
CA GLU A 129 -7.20 -10.83 7.88
C GLU A 129 -7.44 -12.28 7.42
N GLY A 130 -6.47 -12.86 6.73
CA GLY A 130 -6.48 -14.23 6.22
C GLY A 130 -7.19 -14.42 4.89
N VAL A 131 -7.90 -13.42 4.34
CA VAL A 131 -8.50 -13.50 3.01
C VAL A 131 -7.42 -13.57 1.95
N VAL A 132 -7.50 -14.57 1.07
CA VAL A 132 -6.67 -14.73 -0.11
C VAL A 132 -7.50 -14.40 -1.35
N PHE A 133 -6.96 -13.57 -2.23
CA PHE A 133 -7.63 -13.16 -3.46
C PHE A 133 -6.63 -12.91 -4.59
N GLU A 134 -7.13 -12.88 -5.82
CA GLU A 134 -6.32 -12.64 -7.01
C GLU A 134 -6.75 -11.35 -7.70
N ALA A 135 -5.77 -10.65 -8.28
CA ALA A 135 -6.00 -9.55 -9.20
C ALA A 135 -4.96 -9.66 -10.33
N GLY A 136 -5.40 -10.09 -11.51
CA GLY A 136 -4.52 -10.47 -12.61
C GLY A 136 -3.57 -11.61 -12.21
N ASP A 137 -2.26 -11.41 -12.41
CA ASP A 137 -1.22 -12.41 -12.11
C ASP A 137 -0.70 -12.34 -10.66
N PHE A 138 -1.28 -11.49 -9.82
CA PHE A 138 -0.89 -11.37 -8.41
C PHE A 138 -1.85 -12.13 -7.51
N THR A 139 -1.30 -12.84 -6.51
CA THR A 139 -2.08 -13.40 -5.40
C THR A 139 -1.79 -12.58 -4.14
N PHE A 140 -2.83 -12.10 -3.50
CA PHE A 140 -2.78 -11.29 -2.29
C PHE A 140 -3.30 -12.09 -1.10
N THR A 141 -2.65 -11.91 0.06
CA THR A 141 -3.19 -12.34 1.36
C THR A 141 -3.30 -11.12 2.24
N ALA A 142 -4.49 -10.82 2.72
CA ALA A 142 -4.71 -9.74 3.69
C ALA A 142 -4.16 -10.15 5.06
N THR A 143 -3.40 -9.25 5.71
CA THR A 143 -2.73 -9.50 6.99
C THR A 143 -3.33 -8.63 8.09
N GLU A 144 -3.18 -9.03 9.36
CA GLU A 144 -3.62 -8.24 10.51
C GLU A 144 -2.94 -6.86 10.51
N ALA A 145 -3.70 -5.82 10.82
CA ALA A 145 -3.19 -4.49 11.09
C ALA A 145 -3.89 -3.90 12.32
N LYS A 146 -3.14 -3.16 13.14
CA LYS A 146 -3.68 -2.46 14.32
C LYS A 146 -3.64 -0.96 14.09
N HIS A 147 -4.82 -0.43 13.75
CA HIS A 147 -4.98 0.96 13.35
C HIS A 147 -6.28 1.56 13.91
N SER A 148 -6.53 2.85 13.67
CA SER A 148 -7.77 3.51 14.11
C SER A 148 -9.01 3.10 13.32
N ASP A 149 -8.87 2.65 12.07
CA ASP A 149 -9.89 1.86 11.40
C ASP A 149 -9.72 0.39 11.83
N PRO A 150 -10.68 -0.20 12.57
CA PRO A 150 -10.53 -1.56 13.09
C PRO A 150 -10.60 -2.66 12.01
N PHE A 151 -10.89 -2.29 10.77
CA PHE A 151 -10.94 -3.20 9.62
C PHE A 151 -9.70 -3.09 8.73
N SER A 152 -8.72 -2.24 9.09
CA SER A 152 -7.47 -2.08 8.35
C SER A 152 -6.76 -3.41 8.15
N VAL A 153 -6.13 -3.56 6.98
CA VAL A 153 -5.30 -4.72 6.67
C VAL A 153 -3.99 -4.29 6.04
N GLY A 154 -2.93 -5.07 6.28
CA GLY A 154 -1.76 -5.10 5.42
C GLY A 154 -1.92 -6.15 4.31
N LEU A 155 -0.90 -6.32 3.48
CA LEU A 155 -0.92 -7.25 2.36
C LEU A 155 0.40 -8.03 2.27
N ARG A 156 0.30 -9.33 2.05
CA ARG A 156 1.35 -10.16 1.50
C ARG A 156 1.01 -10.41 0.03
N ILE A 157 1.96 -10.20 -0.87
CA ILE A 157 1.74 -10.21 -2.32
C ILE A 157 2.68 -11.23 -2.93
N GLN A 158 2.14 -12.27 -3.52
CA GLN A 158 2.91 -13.24 -4.27
C GLN A 158 3.07 -12.75 -5.71
N THR A 159 4.30 -12.71 -6.18
CA THR A 159 4.69 -12.29 -7.54
C THR A 159 5.53 -13.36 -8.22
N ALA A 160 5.78 -13.22 -9.51
CA ALA A 160 6.69 -14.11 -10.24
C ALA A 160 8.13 -14.04 -9.71
N ASN A 161 8.51 -12.96 -9.03
CA ASN A 161 9.87 -12.68 -8.56
C ASN A 161 10.01 -12.76 -7.03
N GLY A 162 9.10 -13.46 -6.35
CA GLY A 162 9.09 -13.64 -4.90
C GLY A 162 8.01 -12.83 -4.20
N ASN A 163 7.98 -12.90 -2.87
CA ASN A 163 6.93 -12.28 -2.08
C ASN A 163 7.28 -10.83 -1.71
N ILE A 164 6.28 -9.96 -1.73
CA ILE A 164 6.35 -8.57 -1.26
C ILE A 164 5.40 -8.42 -0.07
N GLY A 165 5.86 -7.76 0.99
CA GLY A 165 5.01 -7.33 2.10
C GLY A 165 4.68 -5.84 1.98
N TYR A 166 3.45 -5.46 2.28
CA TYR A 166 3.01 -4.08 2.44
C TYR A 166 2.25 -3.95 3.75
N THR A 167 2.80 -3.23 4.71
CA THR A 167 2.20 -3.17 6.05
C THR A 167 0.89 -2.40 6.09
N SER A 168 0.67 -1.49 5.13
CA SER A 168 -0.33 -0.44 5.25
C SER A 168 -0.17 0.31 6.58
N ASP A 169 -1.22 0.99 7.04
CA ASP A 169 -1.19 1.68 8.32
C ASP A 169 -1.42 0.71 9.48
N THR A 170 -0.39 0.54 10.29
CA THR A 170 -0.43 -0.27 11.51
C THR A 170 0.60 0.21 12.53
N GLY A 171 0.31 0.06 13.82
CA GLY A 171 1.33 0.03 14.85
C GLY A 171 2.08 -1.30 14.86
N TYR A 172 3.26 -1.33 15.48
CA TYR A 172 3.91 -2.61 15.78
C TYR A 172 3.17 -3.32 16.93
N PHE A 173 3.01 -4.62 16.79
CA PHE A 173 2.51 -5.53 17.84
C PHE A 173 3.20 -6.89 17.76
N PRO A 174 3.30 -7.64 18.87
CA PRO A 174 3.85 -8.99 18.86
C PRO A 174 3.08 -9.91 17.92
N GLY A 175 3.80 -10.66 17.06
CA GLY A 175 3.22 -11.54 16.04
C GLY A 175 3.04 -10.91 14.67
N LEU A 176 3.19 -9.59 14.53
CA LEU A 176 3.08 -8.91 13.22
C LEU A 176 4.04 -9.50 12.18
N SER A 177 5.23 -9.88 12.60
CA SER A 177 6.28 -10.47 11.75
C SER A 177 5.90 -11.80 11.12
N GLU A 178 4.98 -12.58 11.72
CA GLU A 178 4.54 -13.88 11.21
C GLU A 178 3.92 -13.75 9.80
N SER A 179 3.27 -12.63 9.52
CA SER A 179 2.68 -12.33 8.21
C SER A 179 3.71 -11.91 7.16
N TYR A 180 4.93 -11.55 7.56
CA TYR A 180 5.94 -10.91 6.70
C TYR A 180 7.25 -11.69 6.59
N THR A 181 7.22 -13.00 6.78
CA THR A 181 8.37 -13.89 6.57
C THR A 181 8.60 -14.20 5.10
N ASP A 182 9.83 -14.56 4.72
CA ASP A 182 10.19 -14.97 3.35
C ASP A 182 9.80 -13.92 2.30
N LEU A 183 10.28 -12.69 2.48
CA LEU A 183 10.01 -11.56 1.60
C LEU A 183 11.27 -11.11 0.86
N ARG A 184 11.14 -10.91 -0.45
CA ARG A 184 12.11 -10.18 -1.28
C ARG A 184 12.14 -8.70 -0.91
N LEU A 185 10.97 -8.15 -0.58
CA LEU A 185 10.81 -6.73 -0.26
C LEU A 185 9.73 -6.55 0.79
N LEU A 186 10.03 -5.78 1.84
CA LEU A 186 9.04 -5.31 2.80
C LEU A 186 8.85 -3.79 2.64
N ILE A 187 7.64 -3.37 2.32
CA ILE A 187 7.23 -1.96 2.23
C ILE A 187 6.58 -1.58 3.55
N LEU A 188 7.22 -0.68 4.28
CA LEU A 188 6.86 -0.26 5.63
C LEU A 188 6.24 1.14 5.63
N CYS A 189 4.97 1.25 6.00
CA CYS A 189 4.33 2.53 6.30
C CYS A 189 4.83 3.08 7.64
N THR A 190 5.94 3.83 7.62
CA THR A 190 6.64 4.32 8.82
C THR A 190 6.38 5.81 9.00
N MET A 191 5.28 6.13 9.68
CA MET A 191 4.78 7.50 9.80
C MET A 191 5.61 8.38 10.73
N TRP A 192 6.27 7.80 11.74
CA TRP A 192 6.95 8.52 12.82
C TRP A 192 8.42 8.14 12.93
N PRO A 193 9.31 9.08 13.31
CA PRO A 193 10.70 8.75 13.60
C PRO A 193 10.81 7.97 14.91
N ARG A 194 11.99 7.47 15.22
CA ARG A 194 12.32 6.80 16.49
C ARG A 194 12.05 7.68 17.70
N GLY A 195 11.78 7.02 18.85
CA GLY A 195 11.54 7.68 20.13
C GLY A 195 10.13 8.29 20.28
N GLU A 196 9.28 8.21 19.28
CA GLU A 196 7.89 8.72 19.36
C GLU A 196 6.96 7.62 19.89
N PRO A 197 6.25 7.86 21.00
CA PRO A 197 5.32 6.88 21.57
C PRO A 197 4.01 6.84 20.80
N ILE A 198 3.87 5.92 19.86
CA ILE A 198 2.67 5.76 19.04
C ILE A 198 2.29 4.29 18.91
N ASN A 199 0.99 3.97 18.99
CA ASN A 199 0.50 2.60 19.02
C ASN A 199 -0.31 2.20 17.78
N ILE A 200 -0.82 3.17 17.00
CA ILE A 200 -1.70 2.93 15.85
C ILE A 200 -1.02 3.21 14.49
N HIS A 201 0.24 3.61 14.54
CA HIS A 201 1.10 3.79 13.38
C HIS A 201 2.49 3.27 13.70
N MET A 202 3.23 2.87 12.68
CA MET A 202 4.62 2.47 12.81
C MET A 202 5.51 3.70 13.03
N ASN A 203 6.41 3.59 14.02
CA ASN A 203 7.59 4.45 14.13
C ASN A 203 8.84 3.65 13.76
N THR A 204 9.99 4.31 13.71
CA THR A 204 11.27 3.65 13.37
C THR A 204 11.63 2.53 14.37
N ASP A 205 11.29 2.66 15.66
CA ASP A 205 11.56 1.62 16.67
C ASP A 205 10.71 0.36 16.43
N GLY A 206 9.46 0.53 16.03
CA GLY A 206 8.57 -0.58 15.64
C GLY A 206 9.02 -1.22 14.34
N ALA A 207 9.45 -0.41 13.37
CA ALA A 207 10.01 -0.90 12.12
C ALA A 207 11.28 -1.72 12.33
N LEU A 208 12.17 -1.29 13.25
CA LEU A 208 13.36 -2.05 13.63
C LEU A 208 13.00 -3.46 14.11
N LYS A 209 12.08 -3.57 15.06
CA LYS A 209 11.62 -4.87 15.58
C LYS A 209 11.04 -5.75 14.49
N LEU A 210 10.16 -5.18 13.64
CA LEU A 210 9.56 -5.94 12.56
C LEU A 210 10.62 -6.46 11.56
N ILE A 211 11.61 -5.65 11.20
CA ILE A 211 12.69 -6.06 10.29
C ILE A 211 13.56 -7.15 10.94
N GLU A 212 13.92 -6.99 12.22
CA GLU A 212 14.70 -8.00 12.95
C GLU A 212 13.99 -9.35 13.07
N GLU A 213 12.67 -9.34 13.22
CA GLU A 213 11.88 -10.57 13.34
C GLU A 213 11.55 -11.20 11.98
N ALA A 214 11.17 -10.41 10.99
CA ALA A 214 10.72 -10.89 9.68
C ALA A 214 11.86 -11.23 8.73
N GLN A 215 13.05 -10.63 8.89
CA GLN A 215 14.27 -10.85 8.10
C GLN A 215 14.02 -10.80 6.57
N PRO A 216 13.41 -9.71 6.03
CA PRO A 216 13.25 -9.58 4.58
C PRO A 216 14.60 -9.35 3.89
N GLU A 217 14.69 -9.61 2.57
CA GLU A 217 15.93 -9.35 1.83
C GLU A 217 16.23 -7.85 1.68
N ALA A 218 15.18 -7.00 1.62
CA ALA A 218 15.28 -5.54 1.59
C ALA A 218 14.02 -4.88 2.11
N CYS A 219 14.13 -3.61 2.53
CA CYS A 219 13.00 -2.80 3.00
C CYS A 219 12.92 -1.45 2.30
N ILE A 220 11.70 -0.94 2.16
CA ILE A 220 11.43 0.43 1.73
C ILE A 220 10.50 1.09 2.75
N LEU A 221 10.91 2.23 3.30
CA LEU A 221 10.07 3.06 4.14
C LEU A 221 9.24 4.00 3.28
N THR A 222 7.97 4.14 3.61
CA THR A 222 7.01 5.06 2.97
C THR A 222 6.00 5.58 3.99
N HIS A 223 4.97 6.31 3.54
CA HIS A 223 3.89 6.84 4.38
C HIS A 223 4.38 7.80 5.47
N PHE A 224 5.23 8.77 5.05
CA PHE A 224 5.90 9.67 5.98
C PHE A 224 4.97 10.76 6.51
N GLY A 225 4.78 10.79 7.84
CA GLY A 225 4.14 11.89 8.54
C GLY A 225 5.05 13.13 8.65
N MET A 226 4.48 14.27 9.06
CA MET A 226 5.24 15.54 9.18
C MET A 226 6.46 15.45 10.07
N ARG A 227 6.38 14.70 11.18
CA ARG A 227 7.54 14.53 12.09
C ARG A 227 8.63 13.69 11.46
N MET A 228 8.28 12.62 10.74
CA MET A 228 9.22 11.82 9.98
C MET A 228 9.92 12.67 8.89
N LEU A 229 9.16 13.47 8.12
CA LEU A 229 9.72 14.37 7.12
C LEU A 229 10.67 15.41 7.70
N ASN A 230 10.42 15.89 8.91
CA ASN A 230 11.29 16.84 9.61
C ASN A 230 12.54 16.18 10.21
N ALA A 231 12.44 14.93 10.66
CA ALA A 231 13.57 14.14 11.18
C ALA A 231 14.54 13.70 10.06
N GLY A 232 13.99 13.47 8.86
CA GLY A 232 14.70 13.01 7.66
C GLY A 232 14.55 11.50 7.47
N PRO A 233 13.63 11.06 6.60
CA PRO A 233 13.36 9.63 6.34
C PRO A 233 14.62 8.86 5.96
N GLU A 234 15.53 9.48 5.21
CA GLU A 234 16.79 8.86 4.78
C GLU A 234 17.73 8.55 5.98
N LYS A 235 17.69 9.38 7.02
CA LYS A 235 18.47 9.14 8.26
C LYS A 235 17.90 7.98 9.06
N GLU A 236 16.57 7.87 9.09
CA GLU A 236 15.88 6.76 9.76
C GLU A 236 16.09 5.45 9.00
N ALA A 237 16.04 5.46 7.67
CA ALA A 237 16.37 4.31 6.84
C ALA A 237 17.83 3.84 7.02
N ALA A 238 18.79 4.78 7.01
CA ALA A 238 20.21 4.47 7.26
C ALA A 238 20.40 3.85 8.65
N TYR A 239 19.75 4.39 9.69
CA TYR A 239 19.78 3.83 11.03
C TYR A 239 19.27 2.38 11.04
N LEU A 240 18.13 2.09 10.39
CA LEU A 240 17.59 0.72 10.30
C LEU A 240 18.56 -0.23 9.57
N SER A 241 19.16 0.23 8.46
CA SER A 241 20.17 -0.58 7.75
C SER A 241 21.37 -0.90 8.62
N ASP A 242 21.86 0.08 9.38
CA ASP A 242 23.02 -0.09 10.27
C ASP A 242 22.72 -1.06 11.43
N GLN A 243 21.49 -1.01 11.97
CA GLN A 243 21.10 -1.87 13.09
C GLN A 243 20.84 -3.32 12.68
N THR A 244 20.20 -3.52 11.51
CA THR A 244 19.74 -4.85 11.08
C THR A 244 20.69 -5.54 10.11
N GLY A 245 21.57 -4.81 9.44
CA GLY A 245 22.38 -5.31 8.33
C GLY A 245 21.58 -5.56 7.05
N ILE A 246 20.28 -5.26 7.04
CA ILE A 246 19.39 -5.42 5.88
C ILE A 246 19.32 -4.09 5.14
N PRO A 247 19.37 -4.08 3.79
CA PRO A 247 19.21 -2.86 3.01
C PRO A 247 17.83 -2.20 3.27
N VAL A 248 17.82 -0.97 3.76
CA VAL A 248 16.60 -0.17 3.97
C VAL A 248 16.72 1.15 3.23
N ALA A 249 15.78 1.48 2.38
CA ALA A 249 15.72 2.74 1.66
C ALA A 249 14.50 3.57 2.09
N ALA A 250 14.64 4.89 2.15
CA ALA A 250 13.49 5.80 2.23
C ALA A 250 12.98 6.08 0.82
N ALA A 251 11.68 5.86 0.58
CA ALA A 251 11.09 6.14 -0.71
C ALA A 251 11.02 7.64 -1.02
N VAL A 252 11.03 7.95 -2.29
CA VAL A 252 10.72 9.30 -2.81
C VAL A 252 9.53 9.22 -3.76
N ASP A 253 8.76 10.30 -3.87
CA ASP A 253 7.60 10.36 -4.76
C ASP A 253 7.98 10.03 -6.21
N GLY A 254 7.36 9.02 -6.79
CA GLY A 254 7.64 8.52 -8.12
C GLY A 254 8.83 7.54 -8.21
N MET A 255 9.30 7.02 -7.08
CA MET A 255 10.34 5.98 -7.06
C MET A 255 9.86 4.71 -7.75
N ARG A 256 10.69 4.18 -8.65
CA ARG A 256 10.46 2.89 -9.33
C ARG A 256 11.50 1.87 -8.90
N VAL A 257 11.04 0.70 -8.56
CA VAL A 257 11.86 -0.45 -8.14
C VAL A 257 11.53 -1.65 -9.03
N SER A 258 12.56 -2.28 -9.56
CA SER A 258 12.47 -3.55 -10.27
C SER A 258 12.82 -4.69 -9.32
N ILE A 259 11.99 -5.72 -9.32
CA ILE A 259 12.16 -6.95 -8.55
C ILE A 259 12.34 -8.08 -9.55
N SER A 260 13.54 -8.64 -9.59
CA SER A 260 13.97 -9.69 -10.53
C SER A 260 14.49 -10.92 -9.81
#